data_f0b3fd2c97694a0f0a025eaf9930a6e5
#
_entry.id   f0b3fd2c97694a0f0a025eaf9930a6e5
#
_cell.length_a   1.000
_cell.length_b   1.000
_cell.length_c   1.000
_cell.angle_alpha   90.00
_cell.angle_beta   90.00
_cell.angle_gamma   90.00
#
_symmetry.space_group_name_H-M   'P 1'
#
loop_
_entity.id
_entity.type
_entity.pdbx_description
1 polymer ?
#
loop_
_entity_poly.entity_id
_entity_poly.type
_entity_poly.pdbx_seq_one_letter_code
_entity_poly.pdbx_strand_id
1 'polypeptide(L)'
;MLLLGCVVAGSAVQASSQSWKRAIPFEQASSDALIAANAVLKQAGTEECLRGKLSNAIVQLSNSCDVAGLETSVCLMASSIAGEENELSMGEMMTTSKQLLLMLEPSTTTP
;
A
#
# COMPACT_ATOMS: atom_id res chain seq x y z
N MET A 1 -12.48 9.91 15.04
CA MET A 1 -12.12 10.49 13.77
C MET A 1 -11.22 9.61 12.96
N LEU A 2 -10.10 9.28 13.55
CA LEU A 2 -9.14 8.45 12.84
C LEU A 2 -9.70 7.11 12.48
N LEU A 3 -10.56 6.60 13.32
CA LEU A 3 -11.15 5.31 13.06
C LEU A 3 -12.02 5.32 11.83
N LEU A 4 -12.50 6.48 11.48
CA LEU A 4 -13.35 6.58 10.30
C LEU A 4 -12.61 6.19 9.05
N GLY A 5 -11.32 6.49 8.99
CA GLY A 5 -10.54 6.10 7.83
C GLY A 5 -10.53 4.61 7.65
N CYS A 6 -10.37 3.89 8.76
CA CYS A 6 -10.34 2.44 8.68
C CYS A 6 -11.71 1.85 8.44
N VAL A 7 -12.71 2.44 9.03
CA VAL A 7 -14.07 1.97 8.82
C VAL A 7 -14.46 2.17 7.36
N VAL A 8 -14.09 3.32 6.82
CA VAL A 8 -14.37 3.58 5.41
C VAL A 8 -13.65 2.58 4.54
N ALA A 9 -12.45 2.21 4.92
CA ALA A 9 -11.72 1.21 4.17
C ALA A 9 -12.48 -0.11 4.16
N GLY A 10 -13.11 -0.43 5.29
CA GLY A 10 -13.91 -1.62 5.33
C GLY A 10 -15.08 -1.57 4.39
N SER A 11 -15.72 -0.42 4.28
CA SER A 11 -16.79 -0.27 3.32
C SER A 11 -16.29 -0.34 1.90
N ALA A 12 -15.12 0.21 1.68
CA ALA A 12 -14.55 0.22 0.35
C ALA A 12 -14.16 -1.18 -0.12
N VAL A 13 -14.04 -2.11 0.79
CA VAL A 13 -13.71 -3.48 0.42
C VAL A 13 -14.72 -4.01 -0.58
N GLN A 14 -15.96 -3.67 -0.42
CA GLN A 14 -16.98 -4.16 -1.34
C GLN A 14 -16.76 -3.62 -2.74
N ALA A 15 -16.39 -2.37 -2.83
CA ALA A 15 -16.11 -1.80 -4.13
C ALA A 15 -14.84 -2.39 -4.70
N SER A 16 -13.84 -2.61 -3.86
CA SER A 16 -12.58 -3.13 -4.38
C SER A 16 -12.68 -4.58 -4.77
N SER A 17 -13.64 -5.33 -4.25
CA SER A 17 -13.77 -6.70 -4.70
C SER A 17 -14.14 -6.78 -6.16
N GLN A 18 -14.65 -5.71 -6.73
CA GLN A 18 -14.89 -5.66 -8.15
C GLN A 18 -13.72 -5.08 -8.90
N SER A 19 -13.01 -4.17 -8.28
CA SER A 19 -11.94 -3.50 -8.97
C SER A 19 -10.65 -4.30 -8.98
N TRP A 20 -10.51 -5.32 -8.14
CA TRP A 20 -9.29 -6.10 -8.17
C TRP A 20 -9.16 -6.88 -9.48
N LYS A 21 -10.22 -7.01 -10.21
CA LYS A 21 -10.18 -7.72 -11.48
C LYS A 21 -9.44 -6.95 -12.55
N ARG A 22 -9.27 -5.67 -12.35
CA ARG A 22 -8.48 -4.87 -13.27
C ARG A 22 -7.64 -3.94 -12.45
N ALA A 23 -6.37 -3.94 -12.77
CA ALA A 23 -5.43 -3.14 -12.03
C ALA A 23 -5.73 -1.66 -12.22
N ILE A 24 -5.53 -0.90 -11.15
CA ILE A 24 -5.63 0.54 -11.26
C ILE A 24 -4.31 1.07 -11.82
N PRO A 25 -4.31 2.28 -12.34
CA PRO A 25 -3.08 2.86 -12.89
C PRO A 25 -1.98 2.91 -11.83
N PHE A 26 -0.75 2.79 -12.27
CA PHE A 26 0.38 2.78 -11.34
C PHE A 26 0.40 4.04 -10.49
N GLU A 27 0.08 5.18 -11.06
CA GLU A 27 0.08 6.42 -10.30
C GLU A 27 -0.93 6.38 -9.16
N GLN A 28 -2.10 5.81 -9.43
CA GLN A 28 -3.12 5.67 -8.42
C GLN A 28 -2.66 4.70 -7.33
N ALA A 29 -2.10 3.58 -7.74
CA ALA A 29 -1.62 2.59 -6.79
C ALA A 29 -0.51 3.16 -5.92
N SER A 30 0.37 3.95 -6.52
CA SER A 30 1.45 4.58 -5.77
C SER A 30 0.91 5.56 -4.75
N SER A 31 -0.06 6.36 -5.16
CA SER A 31 -0.69 7.31 -4.25
C SER A 31 -1.34 6.60 -3.08
N ASP A 32 -2.07 5.54 -3.38
CA ASP A 32 -2.73 4.77 -2.32
C ASP A 32 -1.71 4.16 -1.37
N ALA A 33 -0.60 3.68 -1.91
CA ALA A 33 0.44 3.10 -1.07
C ALA A 33 1.07 4.15 -0.17
N LEU A 34 1.27 5.36 -0.69
CA LEU A 34 1.82 6.43 0.12
C LEU A 34 0.87 6.82 1.24
N ILE A 35 -0.41 6.87 0.95
CA ILE A 35 -1.40 7.18 1.97
C ILE A 35 -1.38 6.13 3.05
N ALA A 36 -1.35 4.86 2.67
CA ALA A 36 -1.32 3.79 3.64
C ALA A 36 -0.04 3.81 4.46
N ALA A 37 1.09 4.07 3.80
CA ALA A 37 2.38 4.13 4.49
C ALA A 37 2.40 5.26 5.51
N ASN A 38 1.88 6.41 5.13
CA ASN A 38 1.82 7.54 6.05
C ASN A 38 0.93 7.23 7.24
N ALA A 39 -0.19 6.55 7.00
CA ALA A 39 -1.08 6.19 8.09
C ALA A 39 -0.37 5.26 9.07
N VAL A 40 0.41 4.32 8.55
CA VAL A 40 1.15 3.41 9.42
C VAL A 40 2.16 4.17 10.26
N LEU A 41 2.92 5.06 9.64
CA LEU A 41 3.96 5.78 10.37
C LEU A 41 3.38 6.73 11.40
N LYS A 42 2.19 7.22 11.16
CA LYS A 42 1.50 8.07 12.12
C LYS A 42 0.66 7.27 13.08
N GLN A 43 0.59 5.98 12.88
CA GLN A 43 -0.22 5.09 13.72
C GLN A 43 -1.65 5.58 13.80
N ALA A 44 -2.21 5.92 12.65
CA ALA A 44 -3.54 6.50 12.54
C ALA A 44 -4.59 5.42 12.41
N GLY A 45 -4.75 4.63 13.46
CA GLY A 45 -5.72 3.55 13.47
C GLY A 45 -5.19 2.37 14.26
N THR A 46 -5.99 1.32 14.33
CA THR A 46 -5.56 0.11 15.00
C THR A 46 -4.55 -0.64 14.13
N GLU A 47 -3.79 -1.51 14.76
CA GLU A 47 -2.80 -2.28 14.03
C GLU A 47 -3.46 -3.12 12.96
N GLU A 48 -4.58 -3.76 13.27
CA GLU A 48 -5.26 -4.59 12.29
C GLU A 48 -5.75 -3.78 11.11
N CYS A 49 -6.28 -2.61 11.39
CA CYS A 49 -6.79 -1.74 10.35
C CYS A 49 -5.66 -1.26 9.44
N LEU A 50 -4.57 -0.85 10.05
CA LEU A 50 -3.43 -0.38 9.30
C LEU A 50 -2.81 -1.51 8.46
N ARG A 51 -2.76 -2.71 9.03
CA ARG A 51 -2.24 -3.85 8.30
C ARG A 51 -3.07 -4.14 7.07
N GLY A 52 -4.39 -4.15 7.23
CA GLY A 52 -5.25 -4.40 6.09
C GLY A 52 -5.10 -3.34 5.02
N LYS A 53 -5.02 -2.09 5.45
CA LYS A 53 -4.90 -0.98 4.50
C LYS A 53 -3.58 -1.04 3.75
N LEU A 54 -2.49 -1.28 4.47
CA LEU A 54 -1.18 -1.35 3.85
C LEU A 54 -1.08 -2.55 2.94
N SER A 55 -1.54 -3.70 3.40
CA SER A 55 -1.46 -4.93 2.59
C SER A 55 -2.26 -4.78 1.31
N ASN A 56 -3.45 -4.21 1.41
CA ASN A 56 -4.26 -4.01 0.22
C ASN A 56 -3.59 -3.07 -0.76
N ALA A 57 -3.00 -2.00 -0.25
CA ALA A 57 -2.32 -1.04 -1.13
C ALA A 57 -1.12 -1.68 -1.82
N ILE A 58 -0.40 -2.54 -1.11
CA ILE A 58 0.76 -3.21 -1.69
C ILE A 58 0.33 -4.20 -2.76
N VAL A 59 -0.75 -4.92 -2.55
CA VAL A 59 -1.26 -5.85 -3.55
C VAL A 59 -1.68 -5.08 -4.79
N GLN A 60 -2.35 -3.96 -4.62
CA GLN A 60 -2.75 -3.13 -5.75
C GLN A 60 -1.53 -2.61 -6.50
N LEU A 61 -0.52 -2.21 -5.77
CA LEU A 61 0.70 -1.72 -6.39
C LEU A 61 1.38 -2.83 -7.20
N SER A 62 1.44 -4.02 -6.63
CA SER A 62 2.02 -5.16 -7.33
C SER A 62 1.26 -5.46 -8.62
N ASN A 63 -0.06 -5.43 -8.53
CA ASN A 63 -0.88 -5.70 -9.72
C ASN A 63 -0.70 -4.64 -10.79
N SER A 64 -0.63 -3.39 -10.39
CA SER A 64 -0.48 -2.33 -11.39
C SER A 64 0.90 -2.39 -12.02
N CYS A 65 1.94 -2.76 -11.25
CA CYS A 65 3.26 -2.96 -11.82
C CYS A 65 3.25 -4.09 -12.85
N ASP A 66 2.54 -5.15 -12.53
CA ASP A 66 2.50 -6.31 -13.38
C ASP A 66 1.84 -5.98 -14.71
N VAL A 67 0.70 -5.30 -14.65
CA VAL A 67 -0.02 -4.92 -15.86
C VAL A 67 0.79 -3.95 -16.71
N ALA A 68 1.52 -3.05 -16.06
CA ALA A 68 2.32 -2.06 -16.77
C ALA A 68 3.68 -2.59 -17.20
N GLY A 69 4.02 -3.79 -16.79
CA GLY A 69 5.32 -4.37 -17.14
C GLY A 69 6.49 -3.69 -16.46
N LEU A 70 6.28 -3.14 -15.27
CA LEU A 70 7.31 -2.45 -14.56
C LEU A 70 8.05 -3.38 -13.62
N GLU A 71 9.38 -3.22 -13.58
CA GLU A 71 10.22 -4.04 -12.71
C GLU A 71 11.16 -3.17 -11.90
N THR A 72 10.66 -2.04 -11.45
CA THR A 72 11.45 -1.16 -10.61
C THR A 72 11.59 -1.75 -9.21
N SER A 73 12.46 -1.15 -8.41
CA SER A 73 12.70 -1.63 -7.06
C SER A 73 11.40 -1.70 -6.24
N VAL A 74 10.57 -0.67 -6.35
CA VAL A 74 9.34 -0.66 -5.59
C VAL A 74 8.38 -1.74 -6.07
N CYS A 75 8.39 -2.02 -7.37
CA CYS A 75 7.54 -3.07 -7.92
C CYS A 75 7.99 -4.44 -7.45
N LEU A 76 9.29 -4.68 -7.42
CA LEU A 76 9.82 -5.94 -6.94
C LEU A 76 9.52 -6.13 -5.46
N MET A 77 9.66 -5.07 -4.68
CA MET A 77 9.35 -5.13 -3.26
C MET A 77 7.87 -5.43 -3.04
N ALA A 78 7.01 -4.76 -3.79
CA ALA A 78 5.57 -4.97 -3.63
C ALA A 78 5.19 -6.39 -3.99
N SER A 79 5.77 -6.94 -5.06
CA SER A 79 5.48 -8.31 -5.45
C SER A 79 5.95 -9.30 -4.39
N SER A 80 7.11 -9.04 -3.82
CA SER A 80 7.64 -9.92 -2.79
C SER A 80 6.73 -9.95 -1.57
N ILE A 81 6.31 -8.79 -1.12
CA ILE A 81 5.48 -8.70 0.07
C ILE A 81 4.08 -9.24 -0.22
N ALA A 82 3.54 -8.95 -1.39
CA ALA A 82 2.22 -9.42 -1.74
C ALA A 82 2.15 -10.94 -1.80
N GLY A 83 3.28 -11.57 -2.08
CA GLY A 83 3.32 -13.02 -2.17
C GLY A 83 3.53 -13.73 -0.86
N GLU A 84 3.78 -12.99 0.21
CA GLU A 84 4.01 -13.62 1.50
C GLU A 84 2.70 -14.01 2.15
N GLU A 85 2.72 -15.15 2.82
CA GLU A 85 1.54 -15.65 3.48
C GLU A 85 1.37 -15.10 4.88
N ASN A 86 2.48 -14.71 5.49
CA ASN A 86 2.43 -14.23 6.86
C ASN A 86 2.05 -12.76 6.90
N GLU A 87 1.30 -12.42 7.95
CA GLU A 87 0.92 -11.04 8.15
C GLU A 87 2.12 -10.23 8.58
N LEU A 88 2.13 -8.98 8.18
CA LEU A 88 3.19 -8.08 8.58
C LEU A 88 3.01 -7.68 10.04
N SER A 89 4.09 -7.71 10.79
CA SER A 89 4.09 -7.17 12.14
C SER A 89 4.13 -5.65 12.07
N MET A 90 3.87 -5.01 13.21
CA MET A 90 3.92 -3.56 13.22
C MET A 90 5.30 -3.05 12.81
N GLY A 91 6.36 -3.70 13.32
CA GLY A 91 7.70 -3.31 12.93
C GLY A 91 7.94 -3.45 11.45
N GLU A 92 7.46 -4.55 10.87
CA GLU A 92 7.62 -4.76 9.45
C GLU A 92 6.81 -3.74 8.65
N MET A 93 5.62 -3.41 9.14
CA MET A 93 4.81 -2.41 8.48
C MET A 93 5.50 -1.05 8.47
N MET A 94 6.11 -0.70 9.58
CA MET A 94 6.80 0.59 9.65
C MET A 94 8.02 0.62 8.74
N THR A 95 8.77 -0.47 8.69
CA THR A 95 9.92 -0.53 7.81
C THR A 95 9.50 -0.45 6.35
N THR A 96 8.47 -1.22 6.01
CA THR A 96 7.95 -1.21 4.64
C THR A 96 7.43 0.16 4.27
N SER A 97 6.73 0.80 5.20
CA SER A 97 6.19 2.13 4.93
C SER A 97 7.28 3.15 4.67
N LYS A 98 8.35 3.09 5.43
CA LYS A 98 9.47 4.00 5.19
C LYS A 98 10.09 3.76 3.83
N GLN A 99 10.21 2.50 3.44
CA GLN A 99 10.77 2.19 2.13
C GLN A 99 9.86 2.67 1.02
N LEU A 100 8.55 2.52 1.19
CA LEU A 100 7.61 3.01 0.19
C LEU A 100 7.75 4.52 0.00
N LEU A 101 7.87 5.25 1.10
CA LEU A 101 8.03 6.68 0.99
C LEU A 101 9.31 7.05 0.27
N LEU A 102 10.39 6.35 0.57
CA LEU A 102 11.65 6.65 -0.09
C LEU A 102 11.60 6.34 -1.57
N MET A 103 10.89 5.29 -1.94
CA MET A 103 10.88 4.87 -3.33
C MET A 103 9.85 5.62 -4.17
N LEU A 104 8.76 6.06 -3.56
CA LEU A 104 7.66 6.64 -4.30
C LEU A 104 7.59 8.15 -4.22
N GLU A 105 8.47 8.78 -3.47
CA GLU A 105 8.52 10.24 -3.41
C GLU A 105 9.87 10.75 -3.86
N PRO A 106 10.28 10.42 -5.06
CA PRO A 106 11.61 10.80 -5.50
C PRO A 106 11.74 12.29 -5.76
N SER A 107 10.67 12.91 -6.17
CA SER A 107 10.76 14.31 -6.61
C SER A 107 11.07 15.25 -5.47
N THR A 108 10.75 14.86 -4.25
CA THR A 108 10.97 15.75 -3.12
C THR A 108 12.43 15.81 -2.71
N THR A 109 13.21 14.84 -3.12
CA THR A 109 14.60 14.77 -2.71
C THR A 109 15.53 15.42 -3.70
N THR A 110 15.03 15.81 -4.82
CA THR A 110 15.86 16.39 -5.84
C THR A 110 16.11 17.84 -5.51
N PRO A 111 17.29 18.20 -5.20
CA PRO A 111 17.64 19.61 -4.94
C PRO A 111 17.62 20.40 -6.21
#